data_191fa7165faf108e123dddfdfc50b146
#
_entry.id   191fa7165faf108e123dddfdfc50b146
#
_cell.length_a   1.000
_cell.length_b   1.000
_cell.length_c   1.000
_cell.angle_alpha   90.00
_cell.angle_beta   90.00
_cell.angle_gamma   90.00
#
_symmetry.space_group_name_H-M   'P 1'
#
loop_
_entity.id
_entity.type
_entity.pdbx_description
1 polymer ?
#
loop_
_entity_poly.entity_id
_entity_poly.type
_entity_poly.pdbx_seq_one_letter_code
_entity_poly.pdbx_strand_id
1 'polypeptide(L)'
;MENILTKDEYILFDDEEGLIITNKKIVIIEADDIQKDYHCYPLSSIIKFVITTYQSYEELSIKLNDLTITIGSDTCDKISEIHECILNA
;
A
#
# COMPACT_ATOMS: atom_id res chain seq x y z
N MET A 1 -13.06 5.43 -6.56
CA MET A 1 -12.20 4.25 -6.51
C MET A 1 -12.13 3.51 -7.84
N GLU A 2 -13.28 3.29 -8.42
CA GLU A 2 -13.34 2.53 -9.68
C GLU A 2 -12.50 3.14 -10.78
N ASN A 3 -12.37 4.46 -10.79
CA ASN A 3 -11.67 5.17 -11.86
C ASN A 3 -10.15 5.05 -11.80
N ILE A 4 -9.59 4.55 -10.70
CA ILE A 4 -8.15 4.41 -10.57
C ILE A 4 -7.65 3.02 -10.92
N LEU A 5 -8.56 2.06 -11.05
CA LEU A 5 -8.20 0.71 -11.40
C LEU A 5 -8.19 0.54 -12.94
N THR A 6 -7.18 -0.13 -13.44
CA THR A 6 -7.08 -0.47 -14.85
C THR A 6 -7.59 -1.88 -15.08
N LYS A 7 -7.66 -2.27 -16.35
CA LYS A 7 -8.03 -3.64 -16.70
C LYS A 7 -7.05 -4.62 -16.06
N ASP A 8 -7.55 -5.70 -15.50
CA ASP A 8 -6.77 -6.74 -14.84
C ASP A 8 -6.12 -6.28 -13.54
N GLU A 9 -6.49 -5.11 -13.04
CA GLU A 9 -6.01 -4.64 -11.76
C GLU A 9 -7.04 -4.95 -10.67
N TYR A 10 -6.56 -5.38 -9.51
CA TYR A 10 -7.44 -5.68 -8.38
C TYR A 10 -6.80 -5.24 -7.08
N ILE A 11 -7.63 -5.01 -6.07
CA ILE A 11 -7.19 -4.51 -4.77
C ILE A 11 -6.69 -5.67 -3.91
N LEU A 12 -5.48 -5.52 -3.39
CA LEU A 12 -4.89 -6.44 -2.43
C LEU A 12 -5.14 -6.00 -0.99
N PHE A 13 -5.13 -4.70 -0.75
CA PHE A 13 -5.29 -4.14 0.57
C PHE A 13 -5.95 -2.77 0.48
N ASP A 14 -6.90 -2.51 1.36
CA ASP A 14 -7.58 -1.23 1.47
C ASP A 14 -7.81 -0.98 2.95
N ASP A 15 -7.13 0.01 3.52
CA ASP A 15 -7.26 0.32 4.95
C ASP A 15 -8.47 1.21 5.24
N GLU A 16 -9.20 1.60 4.19
CA GLU A 16 -10.38 2.45 4.29
C GLU A 16 -10.10 3.86 4.82
N GLU A 17 -8.85 4.16 5.13
CA GLU A 17 -8.45 5.46 5.67
C GLU A 17 -7.61 6.26 4.70
N GLY A 18 -7.17 5.67 3.60
CA GLY A 18 -6.42 6.42 2.61
C GLY A 18 -5.27 5.67 1.99
N LEU A 19 -5.13 4.39 2.26
CA LEU A 19 -4.08 3.58 1.64
C LEU A 19 -4.71 2.38 0.94
N ILE A 20 -4.40 2.25 -0.35
CA ILE A 20 -4.87 1.13 -1.15
C ILE A 20 -3.66 0.55 -1.88
N ILE A 21 -3.55 -0.76 -1.86
CA ILE A 21 -2.49 -1.46 -2.60
C ILE A 21 -3.16 -2.41 -3.58
N THR A 22 -2.80 -2.27 -4.85
CA THR A 22 -3.28 -3.17 -5.89
C THR A 22 -2.13 -4.04 -6.39
N ASN A 23 -2.42 -4.92 -7.30
CA ASN A 23 -1.38 -5.74 -7.93
C ASN A 23 -0.47 -4.95 -8.87
N LYS A 24 -0.72 -3.65 -9.06
CA LYS A 24 0.07 -2.81 -9.97
C LYS A 24 0.61 -1.53 -9.34
N LYS A 25 -0.06 -1.01 -8.32
CA LYS A 25 0.34 0.28 -7.75
C LYS A 25 -0.10 0.42 -6.31
N ILE A 26 0.46 1.45 -5.67
CA ILE A 26 0.06 1.89 -4.34
C ILE A 26 -0.64 3.22 -4.52
N VAL A 27 -1.80 3.37 -3.89
CA VAL A 27 -2.59 4.59 -3.96
C VAL A 27 -2.71 5.19 -2.57
N ILE A 28 -2.31 6.44 -2.44
CA ILE A 28 -2.47 7.20 -1.20
C ILE A 28 -3.53 8.25 -1.46
N ILE A 29 -4.57 8.27 -0.64
CA ILE A 29 -5.67 9.22 -0.78
C ILE A 29 -5.54 10.26 0.30
N GLU A 30 -5.42 11.52 -0.10
CA GLU A 30 -5.44 12.65 0.81
C GLU A 30 -6.75 13.39 0.61
N ALA A 31 -7.50 13.58 1.67
CA ALA A 31 -8.80 14.21 1.59
C ALA A 31 -8.94 15.27 2.67
N ASP A 32 -9.54 16.40 2.29
CA ASP A 32 -9.95 17.41 3.24
C ASP A 32 -11.45 17.66 3.06
N ASP A 33 -11.98 18.74 3.66
CA ASP A 33 -13.40 19.04 3.61
C ASP A 33 -13.89 19.45 2.20
N ILE A 34 -12.96 19.75 1.30
CA ILE A 34 -13.28 20.33 0.01
C ILE A 34 -12.94 19.39 -1.14
N GLN A 35 -11.80 18.69 -1.06
CA GLN A 35 -11.34 17.88 -2.18
C GLN A 35 -10.65 16.61 -1.71
N LYS A 36 -10.46 15.70 -2.66
CA LYS A 36 -9.87 14.40 -2.44
C LYS A 36 -8.82 14.17 -3.52
N ASP A 37 -7.58 14.00 -3.12
CA ASP A 37 -6.46 13.79 -4.04
C ASP A 37 -5.95 12.36 -3.97
N TYR A 38 -5.67 11.79 -5.13
CA TYR A 38 -5.18 10.42 -5.25
C TYR A 38 -3.73 10.47 -5.74
N HIS A 39 -2.83 9.90 -4.96
CA HIS A 39 -1.42 9.80 -5.31
C HIS A 39 -1.10 8.36 -5.63
N CYS A 40 -0.79 8.06 -6.88
CA CYS A 40 -0.54 6.71 -7.35
C CYS A 40 0.94 6.49 -7.60
N TYR A 41 1.47 5.39 -7.07
CA TYR A 41 2.87 5.02 -7.24
C TYR A 41 2.93 3.60 -7.80
N PRO A 42 3.51 3.40 -9.01
CA PRO A 42 3.65 2.05 -9.56
C PRO A 42 4.47 1.17 -8.64
N LEU A 43 4.16 -0.11 -8.58
CA LEU A 43 4.95 -1.04 -7.77
C LEU A 43 6.41 -1.06 -8.22
N SER A 44 6.68 -0.78 -9.49
CA SER A 44 8.04 -0.70 -10.01
C SER A 44 8.85 0.45 -9.43
N SER A 45 8.22 1.42 -8.78
CA SER A 45 8.93 2.53 -8.15
C SER A 45 9.35 2.22 -6.71
N ILE A 46 9.02 1.05 -6.21
CA ILE A 46 9.44 0.63 -4.87
C ILE A 46 10.94 0.37 -4.88
N ILE A 47 11.65 1.07 -4.00
CA ILE A 47 13.10 0.90 -3.86
C ILE A 47 13.40 -0.27 -2.93
N LYS A 48 12.62 -0.39 -1.87
CA LYS A 48 12.86 -1.38 -0.84
C LYS A 48 11.58 -1.61 -0.06
N PHE A 49 11.33 -2.85 0.33
CA PHE A 49 10.26 -3.15 1.28
C PHE A 49 10.71 -4.24 2.22
N VAL A 50 10.37 -4.08 3.49
CA VAL A 50 10.90 -4.92 4.57
C VAL A 50 9.79 -5.18 5.57
N ILE A 51 9.72 -6.40 6.08
CA ILE A 51 8.89 -6.71 7.23
C ILE A 51 9.78 -6.69 8.46
N THR A 52 9.40 -5.87 9.44
CA THR A 52 10.07 -5.84 10.74
C THR A 52 9.16 -6.54 11.74
N THR A 53 9.69 -7.53 12.43
CA THR A 53 8.93 -8.28 13.42
C THR A 53 9.28 -7.77 14.82
N TYR A 54 8.26 -7.30 15.52
CA TYR A 54 8.37 -6.92 16.91
C TYR A 54 7.81 -8.04 17.78
N GLN A 55 7.88 -7.85 19.08
CA GLN A 55 7.48 -8.89 20.00
C GLN A 55 6.02 -9.32 19.87
N SER A 56 5.14 -8.39 19.53
CA SER A 56 3.70 -8.65 19.46
C SER A 56 3.06 -8.26 18.15
N TYR A 57 3.83 -7.74 17.19
CA TYR A 57 3.25 -7.38 15.90
C TYR A 57 4.32 -7.28 14.82
N GLU A 58 3.87 -7.21 13.58
CA GLU A 58 4.73 -7.02 12.42
C GLU A 58 4.44 -5.70 11.76
N GLU A 59 5.44 -5.15 11.08
CA GLU A 59 5.33 -3.89 10.39
C GLU A 59 5.95 -4.00 9.01
N LEU A 60 5.22 -3.60 7.98
CA LEU A 60 5.72 -3.57 6.61
C LEU A 60 6.10 -2.13 6.26
N SER A 61 7.36 -1.94 5.87
CA SER A 61 7.84 -0.65 5.40
C SER A 61 8.09 -0.73 3.90
N ILE A 62 7.51 0.20 3.15
CA ILE A 62 7.65 0.29 1.70
C ILE A 62 8.31 1.62 1.40
N LYS A 63 9.54 1.58 0.88
CA LYS A 63 10.28 2.80 0.56
C LYS A 63 10.17 3.12 -0.92
N LEU A 64 9.70 4.33 -1.19
CA LEU A 64 9.67 4.93 -2.51
C LEU A 64 10.73 6.04 -2.55
N ASN A 65 10.88 6.74 -3.69
CA ASN A 65 11.91 7.76 -3.81
C ASN A 65 11.87 8.85 -2.73
N ASP A 66 10.69 9.39 -2.48
CA ASP A 66 10.53 10.52 -1.57
C ASP A 66 9.63 10.20 -0.39
N LEU A 67 9.26 8.95 -0.22
CA LEU A 67 8.20 8.60 0.72
C LEU A 67 8.44 7.21 1.28
N THR A 68 8.13 7.02 2.55
CA THR A 68 8.09 5.69 3.16
C THR A 68 6.69 5.45 3.69
N ILE A 69 6.10 4.33 3.31
CA ILE A 69 4.78 3.91 3.75
C ILE A 69 4.95 2.80 4.76
N THR A 70 4.28 2.91 5.89
CA THR A 70 4.37 1.91 6.95
C THR A 70 2.99 1.35 7.25
N ILE A 71 2.89 0.02 7.28
CA ILE A 71 1.65 -0.69 7.58
C ILE A 71 1.90 -1.61 8.76
N GLY A 72 1.16 -1.45 9.84
CA GLY A 72 1.29 -2.30 11.02
C GLY A 72 0.26 -3.41 11.04
N SER A 73 0.57 -4.50 11.72
CA SER A 73 -0.35 -5.63 11.83
C SER A 73 -1.59 -5.33 12.67
N ASP A 74 -1.57 -4.27 13.46
CA ASP A 74 -2.74 -3.80 14.15
C ASP A 74 -3.76 -3.17 13.19
N THR A 75 -3.28 -2.73 12.03
CA THR A 75 -4.11 -2.18 10.96
C THR A 75 -4.48 -3.26 9.95
N CYS A 76 -3.58 -4.21 9.72
CA CYS A 76 -3.77 -5.24 8.72
C CYS A 76 -3.12 -6.55 9.17
N ASP A 77 -3.89 -7.62 9.22
CA ASP A 77 -3.40 -8.94 9.56
C ASP A 77 -2.86 -9.71 8.33
N LYS A 78 -2.81 -9.04 7.19
CA LYS A 78 -2.37 -9.67 5.94
C LYS A 78 -1.03 -9.16 5.43
N ILE A 79 -0.18 -8.69 6.34
CA ILE A 79 1.10 -8.09 5.96
C ILE A 79 1.94 -9.05 5.13
N SER A 80 2.02 -10.32 5.52
CA SER A 80 2.79 -11.31 4.77
C SER A 80 2.23 -11.52 3.36
N GLU A 81 0.91 -11.53 3.22
CA GLU A 81 0.28 -11.68 1.91
C GLU A 81 0.59 -10.49 1.01
N ILE A 82 0.50 -9.28 1.56
CA ILE A 82 0.80 -8.07 0.81
C ILE A 82 2.25 -8.07 0.36
N HIS A 83 3.15 -8.45 1.26
CA HIS A 83 4.57 -8.53 0.96
C HIS A 83 4.83 -9.50 -0.20
N GLU A 84 4.24 -10.67 -0.16
CA GLU A 84 4.41 -11.65 -1.22
C GLU A 84 3.80 -11.19 -2.54
N CYS A 85 2.65 -10.56 -2.49
CA CYS A 85 2.01 -10.05 -3.70
C CYS A 85 2.86 -8.97 -4.37
N ILE A 86 3.44 -8.08 -3.59
CA ILE A 86 4.32 -7.05 -4.11
C ILE A 86 5.59 -7.68 -4.69
N LEU A 87 6.13 -8.67 -4.00
CA LEU A 87 7.36 -9.34 -4.41
C LEU A 87 7.18 -10.05 -5.75
N ASN A 88 6.00 -10.61 -5.99
CA ASN A 88 5.71 -11.40 -7.19
C ASN A 88 5.03 -10.62 -8.31
N ALA A 89 4.76 -9.35 -8.07
CA ALA A 89 4.07 -8.52 -9.06
C ALA A 89 4.93 -8.06 -10.24
#